data_a5f79d8ada5af3b3bf3030a1366f7e08
#
_entry.id   a5f79d8ada5af3b3bf3030a1366f7e08
#
_cell.length_a   1.000
_cell.length_b   1.000
_cell.length_c   1.000
_cell.angle_alpha   90.00
_cell.angle_beta   90.00
_cell.angle_gamma   90.00
#
_symmetry.space_group_name_H-M   'P 1'
#
loop_
_entity.id
_entity.type
_entity.pdbx_description
1 polymer ?
#
loop_
_entity_poly.entity_id
_entity_poly.type
_entity_poly.pdbx_seq_one_letter_code
_entity_poly.pdbx_strand_id
1 'polypeptide(L)'
;MSLDLRPAQIDELPDLSALCLRSKAYWGYDDAFMAACRTELTLTPQDVADDAVIVLAASSGPAGVAHVCLEDDVCYLDKLFVDPTSIGNGYGKILYEWALGAARNLGAQELVIEADPDAAAFYARMGATRAGEVPSGSIAGRTLPRFIHPL
;
A
#
# COMPACT_ATOMS: atom_id res chain seq x y z
N MET A 1 -0.76 1.43 -25.01
CA MET A 1 -1.25 1.07 -23.68
C MET A 1 -1.13 2.28 -22.77
N SER A 2 -2.21 2.76 -22.22
CA SER A 2 -2.20 3.94 -21.36
C SER A 2 -2.29 3.53 -19.89
N LEU A 3 -1.48 4.16 -19.07
CA LEU A 3 -1.56 4.08 -17.62
C LEU A 3 -2.11 5.40 -17.11
N ASP A 4 -2.97 5.34 -16.12
CA ASP A 4 -3.58 6.52 -15.53
C ASP A 4 -3.56 6.39 -14.00
N LEU A 5 -3.17 7.46 -13.32
CA LEU A 5 -3.30 7.58 -11.87
C LEU A 5 -4.54 8.43 -11.61
N ARG A 6 -5.50 7.86 -10.92
CA ARG A 6 -6.77 8.54 -10.63
C ARG A 6 -7.25 8.26 -9.21
N PRO A 7 -8.01 9.19 -8.60
CA PRO A 7 -8.61 8.92 -7.30
C PRO A 7 -9.52 7.68 -7.34
N ALA A 8 -9.56 6.98 -6.20
CA ALA A 8 -10.45 5.83 -6.05
C ALA A 8 -11.92 6.29 -5.99
N GLN A 9 -12.81 5.52 -6.59
CA GLN A 9 -14.25 5.74 -6.54
C GLN A 9 -14.89 4.80 -5.54
N ILE A 10 -15.95 5.27 -4.89
CA ILE A 10 -16.62 4.51 -3.81
C ILE A 10 -17.15 3.17 -4.33
N ASP A 11 -17.71 3.13 -5.53
CA ASP A 11 -18.31 1.92 -6.08
C ASP A 11 -17.28 0.85 -6.50
N GLU A 12 -16.00 1.20 -6.61
CA GLU A 12 -14.94 0.24 -6.94
C GLU A 12 -14.17 -0.28 -5.71
N LEU A 13 -14.46 0.19 -4.51
CA LEU A 13 -13.73 -0.20 -3.29
C LEU A 13 -13.74 -1.71 -3.03
N PRO A 14 -14.84 -2.44 -3.25
CA PRO A 14 -14.81 -3.90 -3.12
C PRO A 14 -13.80 -4.57 -4.05
N ASP A 15 -13.70 -4.13 -5.30
CA ASP A 15 -12.76 -4.67 -6.28
C ASP A 15 -11.31 -4.30 -5.93
N LEU A 16 -11.09 -3.08 -5.44
CA LEU A 16 -9.75 -2.64 -4.99
C LEU A 16 -9.31 -3.41 -3.74
N SER A 17 -10.22 -3.66 -2.81
CA SER A 17 -9.95 -4.47 -1.61
C SER A 17 -9.59 -5.90 -2.00
N ALA A 18 -10.31 -6.47 -2.97
CA ALA A 18 -10.00 -7.79 -3.52
C ALA A 18 -8.61 -7.82 -4.18
N LEU A 19 -8.22 -6.75 -4.87
CA LEU A 19 -6.89 -6.61 -5.44
C LEU A 19 -5.81 -6.64 -4.36
N CYS A 20 -6.02 -5.92 -3.25
CA CYS A 20 -5.08 -5.91 -2.11
C CYS A 20 -4.91 -7.33 -1.54
N LEU A 21 -6.01 -8.07 -1.39
CA LEU A 21 -5.98 -9.45 -0.90
C LEU A 21 -5.24 -10.37 -1.87
N ARG A 22 -5.51 -10.28 -3.18
CA ARG A 22 -4.80 -11.08 -4.18
C ARG A 22 -3.31 -10.81 -4.18
N SER A 23 -2.92 -9.54 -4.08
CA SER A 23 -1.53 -9.13 -4.06
C SER A 23 -0.81 -9.68 -2.83
N LYS A 24 -1.43 -9.60 -1.67
CA LYS A 24 -0.90 -10.16 -0.42
C LYS A 24 -0.76 -11.68 -0.50
N ALA A 25 -1.79 -12.36 -1.02
CA ALA A 25 -1.83 -13.82 -1.14
C ALA A 25 -0.77 -14.36 -2.11
N TYR A 26 -0.27 -13.53 -3.03
CA TYR A 26 0.76 -13.90 -3.99
C TYR A 26 2.03 -14.46 -3.30
N TRP A 27 2.32 -14.00 -2.08
CA TRP A 27 3.49 -14.44 -1.32
C TRP A 27 3.34 -15.84 -0.71
N GLY A 28 2.16 -16.48 -0.85
CA GLY A 28 1.95 -17.86 -0.43
C GLY A 28 1.44 -18.04 1.00
N TYR A 29 0.85 -17.00 1.59
CA TYR A 29 0.21 -17.10 2.90
C TYR A 29 -1.01 -18.01 2.85
N ASP A 30 -1.25 -18.76 3.95
CA ASP A 30 -2.39 -19.67 4.02
C ASP A 30 -3.72 -18.92 4.23
N ASP A 31 -4.85 -19.67 4.15
CA ASP A 31 -6.19 -19.11 4.23
C ASP A 31 -6.46 -18.46 5.60
N ALA A 32 -5.95 -19.04 6.68
CA ALA A 32 -6.13 -18.50 8.03
C ALA A 32 -5.40 -17.14 8.17
N PHE A 33 -4.19 -17.06 7.64
CA PHE A 33 -3.42 -15.81 7.62
C PHE A 33 -4.16 -14.74 6.81
N MET A 34 -4.62 -15.09 5.61
CA MET A 34 -5.35 -14.15 4.74
C MET A 34 -6.64 -13.68 5.38
N ALA A 35 -7.38 -14.56 6.06
CA ALA A 35 -8.60 -14.20 6.78
C ALA A 35 -8.31 -13.20 7.90
N ALA A 36 -7.21 -13.37 8.63
CA ALA A 36 -6.80 -12.45 9.69
C ALA A 36 -6.42 -11.05 9.16
N CYS A 37 -5.93 -10.97 7.92
CA CYS A 37 -5.54 -9.71 7.29
C CYS A 37 -6.70 -8.97 6.62
N ARG A 38 -7.86 -9.59 6.45
CA ARG A 38 -8.95 -9.06 5.62
C ARG A 38 -9.38 -7.65 6.00
N THR A 39 -9.61 -7.40 7.28
CA THR A 39 -10.05 -6.08 7.74
C THR A 39 -9.02 -5.00 7.44
N GLU A 40 -7.76 -5.29 7.70
CA GLU A 40 -6.65 -4.37 7.48
C GLU A 40 -6.47 -4.03 5.99
N LEU A 41 -6.77 -4.97 5.09
CA LEU A 41 -6.63 -4.80 3.66
C LEU A 41 -7.89 -4.26 2.97
N THR A 42 -8.97 -4.07 3.71
CA THR A 42 -10.23 -3.55 3.16
C THR A 42 -10.19 -2.03 3.08
N LEU A 43 -10.44 -1.49 1.90
CA LEU A 43 -10.60 -0.05 1.67
C LEU A 43 -12.03 0.35 1.95
N THR A 44 -12.22 1.44 2.67
CA THR A 44 -13.52 1.93 3.09
C THR A 44 -13.83 3.30 2.49
N PRO A 45 -15.12 3.70 2.42
CA PRO A 45 -15.47 5.07 2.02
C PRO A 45 -14.81 6.13 2.90
N GLN A 46 -14.60 5.85 4.18
CA GLN A 46 -13.93 6.77 5.10
C GLN A 46 -12.48 6.99 4.70
N ASP A 47 -11.77 5.95 4.26
CA ASP A 47 -10.40 6.07 3.77
C ASP A 47 -10.32 7.05 2.59
N VAL A 48 -11.26 6.94 1.65
CA VAL A 48 -11.32 7.83 0.49
C VAL A 48 -11.65 9.26 0.88
N ALA A 49 -12.52 9.44 1.89
CA ALA A 49 -12.91 10.76 2.35
C ALA A 49 -11.82 11.49 3.13
N ASP A 50 -11.06 10.76 3.96
CA ASP A 50 -10.12 11.35 4.91
C ASP A 50 -8.67 11.30 4.44
N ASP A 51 -8.33 10.33 3.60
CA ASP A 51 -6.94 10.03 3.24
C ASP A 51 -6.71 10.19 1.74
N ALA A 52 -5.48 9.98 1.30
CA ALA A 52 -5.14 9.95 -0.12
C ALA A 52 -5.11 8.50 -0.62
N VAL A 53 -6.04 8.16 -1.50
CA VAL A 53 -6.12 6.83 -2.12
C VAL A 53 -6.09 6.98 -3.63
N ILE A 54 -5.13 6.34 -4.27
CA ILE A 54 -4.93 6.43 -5.73
C ILE A 54 -5.05 5.06 -6.38
N VAL A 55 -5.60 5.03 -7.57
CA VAL A 55 -5.69 3.83 -8.40
C VAL A 55 -4.76 4.00 -9.59
N LEU A 56 -3.92 3.01 -9.84
CA LEU A 56 -3.19 2.90 -11.09
C LEU A 56 -4.02 2.03 -12.03
N ALA A 57 -4.61 2.67 -13.03
CA ALA A 57 -5.48 2.02 -14.00
C ALA A 57 -4.72 1.74 -15.28
N ALA A 58 -4.73 0.48 -15.71
CA ALA A 58 -4.27 0.05 -17.03
C ALA A 58 -5.48 -0.08 -17.97
N SER A 59 -5.25 -0.41 -19.23
CA SER A 59 -6.32 -0.58 -20.20
C SER A 59 -7.33 -1.67 -19.84
N SER A 60 -6.89 -2.67 -19.08
CA SER A 60 -7.73 -3.79 -18.61
C SER A 60 -8.47 -3.50 -17.29
N GLY A 61 -8.22 -2.36 -16.66
CA GLY A 61 -8.81 -1.98 -15.37
C GLY A 61 -7.77 -1.66 -14.30
N PRO A 62 -8.17 -1.59 -13.02
CA PRO A 62 -7.24 -1.32 -11.93
C PRO A 62 -6.10 -2.34 -11.86
N ALA A 63 -4.87 -1.85 -11.86
CA ALA A 63 -3.68 -2.68 -11.80
C ALA A 63 -2.92 -2.51 -10.48
N GLY A 64 -3.21 -1.45 -9.73
CA GLY A 64 -2.59 -1.21 -8.45
C GLY A 64 -3.29 -0.11 -7.66
N VAL A 65 -2.98 -0.04 -6.37
CA VAL A 65 -3.57 0.94 -5.45
C VAL A 65 -2.54 1.34 -4.41
N ALA A 66 -2.57 2.61 -4.01
CA ALA A 66 -1.78 3.09 -2.88
C ALA A 66 -2.65 3.97 -1.98
N HIS A 67 -2.37 3.91 -0.68
CA HIS A 67 -3.13 4.61 0.35
C HIS A 67 -2.15 5.26 1.32
N VAL A 68 -2.20 6.59 1.41
CA VAL A 68 -1.37 7.41 2.32
C VAL A 68 -2.29 8.08 3.32
N CYS A 69 -1.96 8.01 4.60
CA CYS A 69 -2.75 8.59 5.67
C CYS A 69 -1.89 9.30 6.71
N LEU A 70 -2.53 10.22 7.45
CA LEU A 70 -1.96 10.83 8.65
C LEU A 70 -2.63 10.22 9.86
N GLU A 71 -1.84 9.77 10.82
CA GLU A 71 -2.32 9.23 12.08
C GLU A 71 -1.41 9.76 13.20
N ASP A 72 -1.98 10.56 14.11
CA ASP A 72 -1.22 11.20 15.19
C ASP A 72 0.00 11.98 14.67
N ASP A 73 -0.19 12.77 13.61
CA ASP A 73 0.84 13.57 12.93
C ASP A 73 1.95 12.76 12.24
N VAL A 74 1.80 11.43 12.16
CA VAL A 74 2.71 10.57 11.41
C VAL A 74 2.08 10.20 10.07
N CYS A 75 2.84 10.35 9.00
CA CYS A 75 2.39 10.00 7.67
C CYS A 75 2.79 8.58 7.32
N TYR A 76 1.82 7.74 7.03
CA TYR A 76 2.02 6.33 6.70
C TYR A 76 1.66 6.03 5.25
N LEU A 77 2.46 5.17 4.63
CA LEU A 77 2.03 4.44 3.45
C LEU A 77 1.28 3.20 3.95
N ASP A 78 -0.04 3.32 4.07
CA ASP A 78 -0.88 2.27 4.65
C ASP A 78 -1.02 1.06 3.72
N LYS A 79 -1.17 1.32 2.42
CA LYS A 79 -1.30 0.27 1.41
C LYS A 79 -0.53 0.64 0.15
N LEU A 80 0.16 -0.34 -0.42
CA LEU A 80 0.71 -0.27 -1.77
C LEU A 80 0.68 -1.68 -2.33
N PHE A 81 -0.23 -1.93 -3.27
CA PHE A 81 -0.43 -3.25 -3.84
C PHE A 81 -0.56 -3.17 -5.35
N VAL A 82 0.06 -4.13 -6.03
CA VAL A 82 -0.03 -4.31 -7.48
C VAL A 82 -0.71 -5.65 -7.74
N ASP A 83 -1.66 -5.68 -8.67
CA ASP A 83 -2.31 -6.93 -9.05
C ASP A 83 -1.24 -7.95 -9.49
N PRO A 84 -1.32 -9.22 -9.03
CA PRO A 84 -0.33 -10.22 -9.41
C PRO A 84 -0.13 -10.40 -10.90
N THR A 85 -1.17 -10.17 -11.71
CA THR A 85 -1.07 -10.25 -13.17
C THR A 85 -0.28 -9.09 -13.79
N SER A 86 0.01 -8.05 -13.01
CA SER A 86 0.69 -6.84 -13.47
C SER A 86 2.09 -6.68 -12.89
N ILE A 87 2.57 -7.64 -12.12
CA ILE A 87 3.92 -7.61 -11.52
C ILE A 87 4.98 -7.63 -12.63
N GLY A 88 6.08 -6.90 -12.41
CA GLY A 88 7.19 -6.84 -13.36
C GLY A 88 7.11 -5.69 -14.36
N ASN A 89 6.12 -4.81 -14.24
CA ASN A 89 5.91 -3.67 -15.15
C ASN A 89 6.34 -2.32 -14.57
N GLY A 90 6.94 -2.31 -13.37
CA GLY A 90 7.36 -1.06 -12.73
C GLY A 90 6.23 -0.28 -12.06
N TYR A 91 5.06 -0.87 -11.89
CA TYR A 91 3.88 -0.20 -11.32
C TYR A 91 4.06 0.14 -9.83
N GLY A 92 4.75 -0.71 -9.09
CA GLY A 92 5.06 -0.43 -7.69
C GLY A 92 5.87 0.86 -7.52
N LYS A 93 6.84 1.10 -8.39
CA LYS A 93 7.63 2.33 -8.38
C LYS A 93 6.78 3.56 -8.67
N ILE A 94 5.86 3.47 -9.64
CA ILE A 94 4.95 4.57 -9.99
C ILE A 94 4.08 4.92 -8.78
N LEU A 95 3.51 3.91 -8.13
CA LEU A 95 2.68 4.10 -6.93
C LEU A 95 3.49 4.67 -5.77
N TYR A 96 4.72 4.21 -5.58
CA TYR A 96 5.58 4.69 -4.52
C TYR A 96 5.96 6.17 -4.72
N GLU A 97 6.29 6.56 -5.95
CA GLU A 97 6.60 7.96 -6.27
C GLU A 97 5.38 8.86 -6.05
N TRP A 98 4.18 8.38 -6.40
CA TRP A 98 2.95 9.08 -6.08
C TRP A 98 2.80 9.24 -4.57
N ALA A 99 3.07 8.19 -3.79
CA ALA A 99 2.94 8.23 -2.32
C ALA A 99 3.87 9.27 -1.70
N LEU A 100 5.11 9.40 -2.19
CA LEU A 100 6.03 10.43 -1.73
C LEU A 100 5.46 11.82 -2.01
N GLY A 101 4.89 12.04 -3.19
CA GLY A 101 4.25 13.31 -3.55
C GLY A 101 3.04 13.61 -2.68
N ALA A 102 2.20 12.61 -2.41
CA ALA A 102 1.03 12.76 -1.53
C ALA A 102 1.45 13.13 -0.10
N ALA A 103 2.49 12.48 0.42
CA ALA A 103 3.01 12.78 1.75
C ALA A 103 3.54 14.22 1.83
N ARG A 104 4.27 14.67 0.80
CA ARG A 104 4.74 16.06 0.72
C ARG A 104 3.58 17.05 0.71
N ASN A 105 2.51 16.74 -0.02
CA ASN A 105 1.32 17.59 -0.10
C ASN A 105 0.59 17.69 1.25
N LEU A 106 0.72 16.68 2.10
CA LEU A 106 0.19 16.69 3.46
C LEU A 106 1.09 17.45 4.44
N GLY A 107 2.24 17.94 4.00
CA GLY A 107 3.20 18.66 4.83
C GLY A 107 4.09 17.76 5.68
N ALA A 108 4.14 16.46 5.39
CA ALA A 108 4.95 15.53 6.14
C ALA A 108 6.45 15.71 5.84
N GLN A 109 7.29 15.43 6.83
CA GLN A 109 8.74 15.46 6.69
C GLN A 109 9.32 14.09 6.35
N GLU A 110 8.56 13.04 6.58
CA GLU A 110 8.94 11.68 6.25
C GLU A 110 7.71 10.81 6.01
N LEU A 111 7.89 9.74 5.23
CA LEU A 111 6.88 8.71 5.03
C LEU A 111 7.32 7.47 5.79
N VAL A 112 6.42 6.92 6.60
CA VAL A 112 6.65 5.71 7.38
C VAL A 112 5.95 4.53 6.71
N ILE A 113 6.66 3.41 6.61
CA ILE A 113 6.14 2.19 6.00
C ILE A 113 6.37 1.03 6.98
N GLU A 114 5.28 0.40 7.42
CA GLU A 114 5.33 -0.84 8.18
C GLU A 114 5.13 -1.97 7.19
N ALA A 115 6.25 -2.50 6.68
CA ALA A 115 6.25 -3.31 5.46
C ALA A 115 6.03 -4.79 5.74
N ASP A 116 5.36 -5.47 4.80
CA ASP A 116 5.44 -6.93 4.75
C ASP A 116 6.91 -7.32 4.55
N PRO A 117 7.43 -8.31 5.31
CA PRO A 117 8.82 -8.74 5.15
C PRO A 117 9.18 -9.11 3.71
N ASP A 118 8.23 -9.67 2.95
CA ASP A 118 8.45 -10.02 1.53
C ASP A 118 8.59 -8.79 0.63
N ALA A 119 8.12 -7.62 1.08
CA ALA A 119 8.24 -6.36 0.35
C ALA A 119 9.44 -5.51 0.81
N ALA A 120 10.17 -5.93 1.83
CA ALA A 120 11.26 -5.13 2.41
C ALA A 120 12.31 -4.73 1.37
N ALA A 121 12.72 -5.65 0.52
CA ALA A 121 13.71 -5.38 -0.52
C ALA A 121 13.23 -4.31 -1.52
N PHE A 122 11.93 -4.31 -1.84
CA PHE A 122 11.34 -3.28 -2.71
C PHE A 122 11.49 -1.89 -2.10
N TYR A 123 11.13 -1.73 -0.82
CA TYR A 123 11.21 -0.42 -0.17
C TYR A 123 12.64 0.06 -0.02
N ALA A 124 13.58 -0.85 0.26
CA ALA A 124 14.99 -0.50 0.29
C ALA A 124 15.48 0.02 -1.08
N ARG A 125 15.06 -0.64 -2.17
CA ARG A 125 15.40 -0.20 -3.54
C ARG A 125 14.78 1.16 -3.87
N MET A 126 13.62 1.48 -3.30
CA MET A 126 12.95 2.77 -3.52
C MET A 126 13.60 3.91 -2.75
N GLY A 127 14.55 3.63 -1.89
CA GLY A 127 15.30 4.64 -1.14
C GLY A 127 14.87 4.81 0.30
N ALA A 128 13.94 3.99 0.79
CA ALA A 128 13.56 4.00 2.20
C ALA A 128 14.63 3.31 3.06
N THR A 129 14.81 3.78 4.29
CA THR A 129 15.78 3.24 5.22
C THR A 129 15.07 2.45 6.32
N ARG A 130 15.56 1.25 6.60
CA ARG A 130 15.01 0.45 7.70
C ARG A 130 15.27 1.13 9.05
N ALA A 131 14.23 1.24 9.87
CA ALA A 131 14.24 1.94 11.15
C ALA A 131 13.52 1.14 12.22
N GLY A 132 13.92 -0.12 12.40
CA GLY A 132 13.41 -1.00 13.46
C GLY A 132 12.31 -1.93 12.98
N GLU A 133 11.56 -2.44 13.96
CA GLU A 133 10.47 -3.39 13.75
C GLU A 133 9.28 -2.99 14.62
N VAL A 134 8.08 -3.37 14.16
CA VAL A 134 6.83 -3.13 14.88
C VAL A 134 6.00 -4.42 14.91
N PRO A 135 5.14 -4.62 15.94
CA PRO A 135 4.23 -5.76 15.93
C PRO A 135 3.22 -5.66 14.79
N SER A 136 2.86 -6.81 14.20
CA SER A 136 1.77 -6.87 13.23
C SER A 136 0.44 -6.55 13.91
N GLY A 137 -0.41 -5.73 13.27
CA GLY A 137 -1.76 -5.45 13.75
C GLY A 137 -2.74 -6.60 13.55
N SER A 138 -2.43 -7.54 12.63
CA SER A 138 -3.33 -8.63 12.24
C SER A 138 -2.91 -9.98 12.78
N ILE A 139 -1.61 -10.24 12.91
CA ILE A 139 -1.07 -11.56 13.23
C ILE A 139 -0.28 -11.50 14.54
N ALA A 140 -0.79 -12.16 15.57
CA ALA A 140 -0.13 -12.19 16.88
C ALA A 140 1.26 -12.84 16.77
N GLY A 141 2.26 -12.23 17.40
CA GLY A 141 3.63 -12.73 17.44
C GLY A 141 4.46 -12.45 16.20
N ARG A 142 3.87 -11.85 15.17
CA ARG A 142 4.58 -11.44 13.96
C ARG A 142 5.05 -9.99 14.09
N THR A 143 6.28 -9.72 13.65
CA THR A 143 6.79 -8.36 13.54
C THR A 143 6.94 -7.95 12.08
N LEU A 144 6.85 -6.66 11.81
CA LEU A 144 7.01 -6.07 10.49
C LEU A 144 8.22 -5.13 10.51
N PRO A 145 9.07 -5.16 9.47
CA PRO A 145 10.14 -4.16 9.36
C PRO A 145 9.53 -2.78 9.11
N ARG A 146 10.06 -1.78 9.81
CA ARG A 146 9.63 -0.39 9.67
C ARG A 146 10.67 0.36 8.84
N PHE A 147 10.18 1.07 7.85
CA PHE A 147 11.02 1.91 6.97
C PHE A 147 10.62 3.37 7.11
N ILE A 148 11.58 4.25 6.90
CA ILE A 148 11.37 5.69 6.84
C ILE A 148 11.98 6.22 5.54
N HIS A 149 11.21 7.06 4.84
CA HIS A 149 11.70 7.77 3.66
C HIS A 149 11.63 9.27 3.94
N PRO A 150 12.77 9.97 4.09
CA PRO A 150 12.77 11.43 4.24
C PRO A 150 12.20 12.12 3.00
N LEU A 151 11.44 13.19 3.21
CA LEU A 151 10.76 13.92 2.12
C LEU A 151 11.42 15.24 1.80
#